data_63e0690b2e550e0179b82c10f0adacf0
#
_entry.id   63e0690b2e550e0179b82c10f0adacf0
#
_cell.length_a   1.000
_cell.length_b   1.000
_cell.length_c   1.000
_cell.angle_alpha   90.00
_cell.angle_beta   90.00
_cell.angle_gamma   90.00
#
_symmetry.space_group_name_H-M   'P 1'
#
loop_
_entity.id
_entity.type
_entity.pdbx_description
1 polymer ?
#
loop_
_entity_poly.entity_id
_entity_poly.type
_entity_poly.pdbx_seq_one_letter_code
_entity_poly.pdbx_strand_id
1 'polypeptide(L)'
;MNNPPLPKTETVILHDGSQANRGFYNRLKHAAEAGVKKMRPEVPMTFRKICGDAMWQTLVGGEVSLAGLCGVTMARNGDLRLTVLEKRDEKNARLYVLK
;
A
#
# COMPACT_ATOMS: atom_id res chain seq x y z
N MET A 1 30.65 -10.85 -15.49
CA MET A 1 30.73 -10.00 -14.28
C MET A 1 29.41 -10.09 -13.55
N ASN A 2 29.44 -10.51 -12.31
CA ASN A 2 28.23 -10.62 -11.53
C ASN A 2 27.76 -9.26 -11.07
N ASN A 3 26.48 -9.01 -11.20
CA ASN A 3 25.92 -7.81 -10.63
C ASN A 3 25.94 -7.93 -9.11
N PRO A 4 26.32 -6.87 -8.41
CA PRO A 4 26.23 -6.89 -6.96
C PRO A 4 24.77 -7.04 -6.55
N PRO A 5 24.48 -7.63 -5.39
CA PRO A 5 23.13 -7.67 -4.88
C PRO A 5 22.59 -6.24 -4.76
N LEU A 6 21.30 -6.08 -4.98
CA LEU A 6 20.67 -4.77 -4.85
C LEU A 6 20.87 -4.26 -3.43
N PRO A 7 21.17 -2.97 -3.27
CA PRO A 7 21.26 -2.37 -1.94
C PRO A 7 19.96 -2.59 -1.17
N LYS A 8 20.06 -2.75 0.13
CA LYS A 8 18.86 -2.91 0.99
C LYS A 8 17.89 -1.75 0.82
N THR A 9 18.39 -0.57 0.43
CA THR A 9 17.56 0.61 0.19
C THR A 9 16.65 0.47 -1.03
N GLU A 10 16.90 -0.52 -1.90
CA GLU A 10 16.08 -0.74 -3.08
C GLU A 10 14.92 -1.71 -2.84
N THR A 11 14.85 -2.30 -1.66
CA THR A 11 13.74 -3.15 -1.27
C THR A 11 13.16 -2.68 0.05
N VAL A 12 11.88 -2.98 0.25
CA VAL A 12 11.17 -2.72 1.49
C VAL A 12 10.69 -4.05 2.04
N ILE A 13 10.95 -4.31 3.32
CA ILE A 13 10.43 -5.49 3.99
C ILE A 13 9.01 -5.18 4.44
N LEU A 14 8.07 -5.99 4.00
CA LEU A 14 6.66 -5.82 4.32
C LEU A 14 6.32 -6.51 5.64
N HIS A 15 5.14 -6.23 6.17
CA HIS A 15 4.74 -6.70 7.51
C HIS A 15 4.72 -8.22 7.64
N ASP A 16 4.58 -8.95 6.55
CA ASP A 16 4.58 -10.42 6.55
C ASP A 16 5.96 -11.02 6.26
N GLY A 17 6.99 -10.19 6.17
CA GLY A 17 8.34 -10.61 5.86
C GLY A 17 8.66 -10.68 4.37
N SER A 18 7.67 -10.52 3.49
CA SER A 18 7.93 -10.47 2.07
C SER A 18 8.61 -9.15 1.69
N GLN A 19 9.08 -9.06 0.46
CA GLN A 19 9.81 -7.87 0.00
C GLN A 19 9.11 -7.24 -1.20
N ALA A 20 9.21 -5.93 -1.29
CA ALA A 20 8.73 -5.17 -2.44
C ALA A 20 9.84 -4.27 -2.94
N ASN A 21 9.85 -4.04 -4.25
CA ASN A 21 10.74 -3.05 -4.85
C ASN A 21 10.39 -1.67 -4.27
N ARG A 22 11.41 -0.90 -3.87
CA ARG A 22 11.20 0.41 -3.26
C ARG A 22 10.52 1.39 -4.22
N GLY A 23 10.85 1.33 -5.49
CA GLY A 23 10.18 2.17 -6.49
C GLY A 23 8.68 1.90 -6.57
N PHE A 24 8.30 0.61 -6.55
CA PHE A 24 6.90 0.20 -6.52
C PHE A 24 6.22 0.68 -5.24
N TYR A 25 6.85 0.45 -4.09
CA TYR A 25 6.34 0.88 -2.79
C TYR A 25 6.13 2.40 -2.76
N ASN A 26 7.11 3.16 -3.26
CA ASN A 26 7.04 4.62 -3.26
C ASN A 26 5.97 5.16 -4.21
N ARG A 27 5.74 4.51 -5.34
CA ARG A 27 4.65 4.90 -6.25
C ARG A 27 3.29 4.75 -5.57
N LEU A 28 3.09 3.62 -4.88
CA LEU A 28 1.86 3.39 -4.12
C LEU A 28 1.71 4.40 -3.01
N LYS A 29 2.79 4.65 -2.27
CA LYS A 29 2.79 5.61 -1.18
C LYS A 29 2.42 7.00 -1.68
N HIS A 30 3.00 7.43 -2.79
CA HIS A 30 2.71 8.74 -3.37
C HIS A 30 1.24 8.87 -3.76
N ALA A 31 0.69 7.85 -4.42
CA ALA A 31 -0.72 7.84 -4.79
C ALA A 31 -1.62 7.83 -3.54
N ALA A 32 -1.26 7.03 -2.55
CA ALA A 32 -2.02 6.93 -1.31
C ALA A 32 -1.98 8.23 -0.50
N GLU A 33 -0.85 8.93 -0.47
CA GLU A 33 -0.74 10.22 0.21
C GLU A 33 -1.72 11.24 -0.37
N ALA A 34 -1.85 11.26 -1.69
CA ALA A 34 -2.82 12.13 -2.35
C ALA A 34 -4.25 11.75 -1.97
N GLY A 35 -4.53 10.44 -1.91
CA GLY A 35 -5.86 9.95 -1.53
C GLY A 35 -6.21 10.21 -0.07
N VAL A 36 -5.23 10.07 0.82
CA VAL A 36 -5.42 10.33 2.25
C VAL A 36 -5.89 11.77 2.51
N LYS A 37 -5.37 12.72 1.74
CA LYS A 37 -5.77 14.12 1.87
C LYS A 37 -7.24 14.36 1.57
N LYS A 38 -7.85 13.45 0.79
CA LYS A 38 -9.26 13.55 0.40
C LYS A 38 -10.18 12.70 1.27
N MET A 39 -9.62 11.90 2.15
CA MET A 39 -10.41 11.01 3.00
C MET A 39 -11.16 11.81 4.07
N ARG A 40 -12.37 11.36 4.39
CA ARG A 40 -13.15 11.91 5.49
C ARG A 40 -12.89 11.06 6.74
N PRO A 41 -12.81 11.68 7.93
CA PRO A 41 -12.70 10.94 9.18
C PRO A 41 -13.83 9.91 9.30
N GLU A 42 -13.50 8.74 9.84
CA GLU A 42 -14.46 7.68 10.15
C GLU A 42 -15.14 7.04 8.93
N VAL A 43 -14.75 7.40 7.72
CA VAL A 43 -15.27 6.75 6.50
C VAL A 43 -14.25 5.71 6.05
N PRO A 44 -14.55 4.40 6.17
CA PRO A 44 -13.62 3.36 5.74
C PRO A 44 -13.47 3.33 4.22
N MET A 45 -12.25 3.10 3.77
CA MET A 45 -11.95 2.97 2.34
C MET A 45 -10.97 1.82 2.11
N THR A 46 -11.08 1.18 0.96
CA THR A 46 -10.09 0.20 0.53
C THR A 46 -8.84 0.92 0.04
N PHE A 47 -7.70 0.22 0.03
CA PHE A 47 -6.45 0.81 -0.47
C PHE A 47 -6.56 1.18 -1.94
N ARG A 48 -7.29 0.38 -2.72
CA ARG A 48 -7.57 0.69 -4.12
C ARG A 48 -8.22 2.07 -4.28
N LYS A 49 -9.24 2.35 -3.47
CA LYS A 49 -9.93 3.65 -3.53
C LYS A 49 -9.04 4.78 -3.06
N ILE A 50 -8.21 4.52 -2.05
CA ILE A 50 -7.28 5.53 -1.53
C ILE A 50 -6.25 5.90 -2.60
N CYS A 51 -5.64 4.91 -3.25
CA CYS A 51 -4.66 5.15 -4.31
C CYS A 51 -5.29 5.70 -5.60
N GLY A 52 -6.56 5.37 -5.83
CA GLY A 52 -7.29 5.77 -7.03
C GLY A 52 -7.26 4.68 -8.12
N ASP A 53 -8.34 4.64 -8.90
CA ASP A 53 -8.48 3.62 -9.94
C ASP A 53 -7.42 3.73 -11.03
N ALA A 54 -7.00 4.95 -11.37
CA ALA A 54 -5.97 5.15 -12.38
C ALA A 54 -4.67 4.45 -12.00
N MET A 55 -4.23 4.59 -10.75
CA MET A 55 -3.05 3.90 -10.26
C MET A 55 -3.28 2.39 -10.23
N TRP A 56 -4.46 1.96 -9.75
CA TRP A 56 -4.75 0.54 -9.59
C TRP A 56 -4.76 -0.20 -10.93
N GLN A 57 -5.23 0.45 -11.99
CA GLN A 57 -5.27 -0.12 -13.33
C GLN A 57 -3.88 -0.35 -13.92
N THR A 58 -2.85 0.29 -13.39
CA THR A 58 -1.47 0.04 -13.84
C THR A 58 -0.87 -1.24 -13.27
N LEU A 59 -1.53 -1.84 -12.26
CA LEU A 59 -1.03 -3.04 -11.60
C LEU A 59 -1.34 -4.28 -12.45
N VAL A 60 -0.37 -5.18 -12.55
CA VAL A 60 -0.50 -6.39 -13.35
C VAL A 60 -0.14 -7.61 -12.50
N GLY A 61 -0.82 -8.74 -12.78
CA GLY A 61 -0.53 -10.01 -12.14
C GLY A 61 -0.57 -9.93 -10.62
N GLY A 62 0.48 -10.41 -9.99
CA GLY A 62 0.59 -10.43 -8.52
C GLY A 62 0.76 -9.09 -7.85
N GLU A 63 0.90 -8.01 -8.63
CA GLU A 63 1.10 -6.67 -8.07
C GLU A 63 -0.10 -6.19 -7.24
N VAL A 64 -1.31 -6.64 -7.56
CA VAL A 64 -2.50 -6.28 -6.80
C VAL A 64 -2.38 -6.78 -5.36
N SER A 65 -2.00 -8.05 -5.18
CA SER A 65 -1.79 -8.62 -3.85
C SER A 65 -0.63 -7.94 -3.13
N LEU A 66 0.45 -7.68 -3.85
CA LEU A 66 1.61 -6.99 -3.30
C LEU A 66 1.26 -5.57 -2.87
N ALA A 67 0.43 -4.87 -3.64
CA ALA A 67 -0.04 -3.53 -3.27
C ALA A 67 -0.82 -3.54 -1.97
N GLY A 68 -1.65 -4.57 -1.76
CA GLY A 68 -2.38 -4.74 -0.49
C GLY A 68 -1.43 -4.91 0.69
N LEU A 69 -0.40 -5.73 0.53
CA LEU A 69 0.62 -5.90 1.58
C LEU A 69 1.37 -4.61 1.85
N CYS A 70 1.69 -3.85 0.80
CA CYS A 70 2.34 -2.54 0.95
C CYS A 70 1.45 -1.57 1.74
N GLY A 71 0.16 -1.56 1.45
CA GLY A 71 -0.79 -0.68 2.16
C GLY A 71 -0.82 -0.94 3.65
N VAL A 72 -0.92 -2.22 4.05
CA VAL A 72 -0.89 -2.59 5.47
C VAL A 72 0.43 -2.17 6.11
N THR A 73 1.55 -2.41 5.42
CA THR A 73 2.87 -2.05 5.92
C THR A 73 2.98 -0.54 6.14
N MET A 74 2.52 0.26 5.18
CA MET A 74 2.54 1.72 5.28
C MET A 74 1.73 2.21 6.47
N ALA A 75 0.56 1.62 6.69
CA ALA A 75 -0.30 2.00 7.81
C ALA A 75 0.36 1.64 9.15
N ARG A 76 0.92 0.44 9.25
CA ARG A 76 1.56 -0.03 10.49
C ARG A 76 2.85 0.71 10.81
N ASN A 77 3.61 1.08 9.79
CA ASN A 77 4.88 1.80 9.98
C ASN A 77 4.69 3.29 10.21
N GLY A 78 3.47 3.81 10.04
CA GLY A 78 3.23 5.24 10.17
C GLY A 78 3.62 6.05 8.94
N ASP A 79 3.91 5.38 7.81
CA ASP A 79 4.19 6.06 6.54
C ASP A 79 2.96 6.79 6.01
N LEU A 80 1.78 6.30 6.36
CA LEU A 80 0.50 6.94 6.06
C LEU A 80 -0.31 7.08 7.34
N ARG A 81 -1.11 8.12 7.42
CA ARG A 81 -1.98 8.36 8.57
C ARG A 81 -3.24 7.50 8.48
N LEU A 82 -3.06 6.21 8.44
CA LEU A 82 -4.14 5.25 8.28
C LEU A 82 -4.10 4.21 9.39
N THR A 83 -5.29 3.79 9.80
CA THR A 83 -5.47 2.63 10.68
C THR A 83 -6.09 1.52 9.87
N VAL A 84 -5.50 0.33 9.95
CA VAL A 84 -6.06 -0.86 9.31
C VAL A 84 -7.18 -1.38 10.20
N LEU A 85 -8.38 -1.55 9.62
CA LEU A 85 -9.51 -2.10 10.36
C LEU A 85 -9.49 -3.62 10.31
N GLU A 86 -10.02 -4.26 11.34
CA GLU A 86 -10.20 -5.72 11.34
C GLU A 86 -11.32 -6.12 10.39
N LYS A 87 -12.34 -5.27 10.27
CA LYS A 87 -13.47 -5.52 9.39
C LYS A 87 -13.04 -5.36 7.93
N ARG A 88 -13.54 -6.23 7.08
CA ARG A 88 -13.30 -6.19 5.63
C ARG A 88 -14.58 -5.82 4.89
N ASP A 89 -14.44 -5.40 3.63
CA ASP A 89 -15.59 -5.09 2.81
C ASP A 89 -16.24 -6.38 2.27
N GLU A 90 -17.29 -6.24 1.47
CA GLU A 90 -18.04 -7.36 0.89
C GLU A 90 -17.17 -8.27 0.04
N LYS A 91 -16.12 -7.73 -0.57
CA LYS A 91 -15.17 -8.47 -1.41
C LYS A 91 -13.97 -8.96 -0.65
N ASN A 92 -14.02 -8.93 0.68
CA ASN A 92 -12.92 -9.34 1.55
C ASN A 92 -11.67 -8.46 1.44
N ALA A 93 -11.82 -7.23 0.97
CA ALA A 93 -10.73 -6.27 0.91
C ALA A 93 -10.57 -5.56 2.26
N ARG A 94 -9.33 -5.30 2.64
CA ARG A 94 -9.03 -4.58 3.88
C ARG A 94 -9.56 -3.15 3.80
N LEU A 95 -10.06 -2.67 4.91
CA LEU A 95 -10.56 -1.31 5.05
C LEU A 95 -9.61 -0.50 5.92
N TYR A 96 -9.48 0.77 5.60
CA TYR A 96 -8.62 1.72 6.30
C TYR A 96 -9.44 2.96 6.64
N VAL A 97 -9.13 3.54 7.78
CA VAL A 97 -9.68 4.86 8.17
C VAL A 97 -8.54 5.80 8.50
N LEU A 98 -8.82 7.09 8.48
CA LEU A 98 -7.84 8.08 8.92
C LEU A 98 -7.51 7.85 10.40
N LYS A 99 -6.23 7.96 10.68
CA LYS A 99 -5.72 7.80 12.03
C LYS A 99 -6.04 9.01 12.90
#